data_d82cedde64d219d0121bbbce34f5dff9
#
_entry.id   d82cedde64d219d0121bbbce34f5dff9
#
_cell.length_a   1.000
_cell.length_b   1.000
_cell.length_c   1.000
_cell.angle_alpha   90.00
_cell.angle_beta   90.00
_cell.angle_gamma   90.00
#
_symmetry.space_group_name_H-M   'P 1'
#
loop_
_entity.id
_entity.type
_entity.pdbx_description
1 polymer ?
#
loop_
_entity_poly.entity_id
_entity_poly.type
_entity_poly.pdbx_seq_one_letter_code
_entity_poly.pdbx_strand_id
1 'polypeptide(L)'
;MALTFAKKATGAAAAPATPQAPPKQEAAPQPDKAKPAVAGFSFMKRGAAAKTAVAEEEYKSEERRAAANRMRPFKMGYGEDTQITFLDGKLDADGVLDIPRYYEHMIQVGGDWKTFVCTAEIDPTQPCPICAMNSDQSRRSLVGVMTVIDHSKYTVKKGPNAGKVYTNQRKLFIAKETSLKTLNKLAVKPERNGLAGCTFDVSRGPENTQSPRVGSTFDFVTKHKTLASIAEKYGIPVEECVPAKYDGDDGEIIYLTPEKLISIGIGKTHGGIGSEKGVNAAGEL
;
A
#
# COMPACT_ATOMS: atom_id res chain seq x y z
N MET A 1 49.67 -10.30 14.97
CA MET A 1 49.82 -11.68 14.47
C MET A 1 49.30 -11.70 13.04
N ALA A 2 50.19 -11.87 12.07
CA ALA A 2 49.85 -11.86 10.65
C ALA A 2 49.75 -13.32 10.17
N LEU A 3 48.67 -13.70 9.56
CA LEU A 3 48.47 -15.01 8.96
C LEU A 3 48.74 -14.94 7.46
N THR A 4 49.82 -15.56 7.04
CA THR A 4 50.28 -15.76 5.66
C THR A 4 49.56 -16.98 5.05
N PHE A 5 48.91 -16.82 3.91
CA PHE A 5 48.35 -17.93 3.12
C PHE A 5 49.36 -18.36 2.02
N ALA A 6 49.71 -19.63 2.04
CA ALA A 6 50.60 -20.26 1.07
C ALA A 6 49.85 -20.58 -0.23
N LYS A 7 50.48 -20.26 -1.34
CA LYS A 7 50.05 -20.48 -2.72
C LYS A 7 50.47 -21.91 -3.14
N LYS A 8 49.53 -22.78 -3.53
CA LYS A 8 49.80 -24.15 -4.02
C LYS A 8 49.84 -24.16 -5.55
N ALA A 9 50.90 -24.66 -6.08
CA ALA A 9 51.21 -24.69 -7.50
C ALA A 9 50.47 -25.79 -8.27
N THR A 10 50.25 -25.52 -9.51
CA THR A 10 49.59 -26.24 -10.59
C THR A 10 50.37 -27.47 -11.04
N GLY A 11 49.66 -28.60 -11.21
CA GLY A 11 50.12 -29.75 -11.96
C GLY A 11 49.49 -29.77 -13.35
N ALA A 12 50.32 -29.83 -14.38
CA ALA A 12 49.90 -30.01 -15.75
C ALA A 12 49.58 -31.49 -16.00
N ALA A 13 48.43 -31.78 -16.60
CA ALA A 13 48.06 -33.12 -17.07
C ALA A 13 47.81 -33.11 -18.57
N ALA A 14 48.36 -34.14 -19.23
CA ALA A 14 48.46 -34.40 -20.65
C ALA A 14 47.08 -34.56 -21.35
N ALA A 15 47.03 -34.21 -22.62
CA ALA A 15 45.90 -34.40 -23.51
C ALA A 15 45.72 -35.89 -23.93
N PRO A 16 44.49 -36.39 -23.96
CA PRO A 16 44.21 -37.68 -24.62
C PRO A 16 43.78 -37.50 -26.08
N ALA A 17 44.14 -38.53 -26.86
CA ALA A 17 44.00 -38.65 -28.30
C ALA A 17 42.54 -38.63 -28.81
N THR A 18 42.37 -38.07 -29.99
CA THR A 18 41.14 -37.96 -30.77
C THR A 18 40.72 -39.37 -31.33
N PRO A 19 39.47 -39.78 -31.11
CA PRO A 19 38.90 -40.94 -31.84
C PRO A 19 38.39 -40.52 -33.23
N GLN A 20 38.70 -41.34 -34.24
CA GLN A 20 38.22 -41.23 -35.61
C GLN A 20 36.70 -41.40 -35.70
N ALA A 21 36.08 -40.60 -36.52
CA ALA A 21 34.64 -40.64 -36.81
C ALA A 21 34.27 -41.83 -37.72
N PRO A 22 33.14 -42.51 -37.48
CA PRO A 22 32.60 -43.52 -38.38
C PRO A 22 31.96 -42.89 -39.65
N PRO A 23 31.82 -43.65 -40.75
CA PRO A 23 31.39 -43.14 -42.04
C PRO A 23 29.93 -42.70 -42.04
N LYS A 24 29.66 -41.58 -42.69
CA LYS A 24 28.33 -41.01 -42.93
C LYS A 24 27.43 -42.03 -43.69
N GLN A 25 26.39 -42.50 -43.03
CA GLN A 25 25.24 -43.10 -43.75
C GLN A 25 24.37 -41.97 -44.30
N GLU A 26 24.14 -42.02 -45.57
CA GLU A 26 23.21 -41.14 -46.33
C GLU A 26 21.77 -41.42 -45.87
N ALA A 27 21.18 -40.48 -45.18
CA ALA A 27 19.81 -40.58 -44.68
C ALA A 27 18.81 -40.26 -45.82
N ALA A 28 17.85 -41.16 -46.03
CA ALA A 28 16.72 -40.97 -46.93
C ALA A 28 15.92 -39.69 -46.60
N PRO A 29 15.33 -39.03 -47.62
CA PRO A 29 14.55 -37.80 -47.39
C PRO A 29 13.33 -38.09 -46.51
N GLN A 30 13.30 -37.52 -45.33
CA GLN A 30 12.12 -37.50 -44.46
C GLN A 30 11.06 -36.55 -45.07
N PRO A 31 9.76 -36.96 -45.11
CA PRO A 31 8.70 -36.11 -45.55
C PRO A 31 8.61 -34.87 -44.64
N ASP A 32 8.55 -33.72 -45.25
CA ASP A 32 8.35 -32.40 -44.61
C ASP A 32 7.23 -32.48 -43.58
N LYS A 33 7.59 -32.54 -42.29
CA LYS A 33 6.64 -32.26 -41.23
C LYS A 33 6.30 -30.78 -41.31
N ALA A 34 5.11 -30.48 -41.85
CA ALA A 34 4.51 -29.16 -41.84
C ALA A 34 4.64 -28.61 -40.38
N LYS A 35 5.43 -27.57 -40.22
CA LYS A 35 5.51 -26.83 -38.96
C LYS A 35 4.07 -26.42 -38.61
N PRO A 36 3.59 -26.72 -37.39
CA PRO A 36 2.29 -26.21 -36.95
C PRO A 36 2.31 -24.70 -37.16
N ALA A 37 1.38 -24.16 -37.91
CA ALA A 37 1.21 -22.73 -38.05
C ALA A 37 1.05 -22.16 -36.64
N VAL A 38 2.02 -21.41 -36.19
CA VAL A 38 1.93 -20.67 -34.95
C VAL A 38 0.74 -19.73 -35.17
N ALA A 39 -0.36 -20.03 -34.49
CA ALA A 39 -1.52 -19.17 -34.48
C ALA A 39 -1.01 -17.77 -34.12
N GLY A 40 -1.02 -16.86 -35.09
CA GLY A 40 -0.42 -15.56 -34.96
C GLY A 40 -1.13 -14.83 -33.81
N PHE A 41 -0.42 -14.64 -32.70
CA PHE A 41 -0.90 -13.79 -31.62
C PHE A 41 -0.99 -12.37 -32.17
N SER A 42 -2.20 -11.96 -32.54
CA SER A 42 -2.45 -10.57 -32.93
C SER A 42 -2.53 -9.74 -31.66
N PHE A 43 -1.53 -8.90 -31.39
CA PHE A 43 -1.57 -7.89 -30.35
C PHE A 43 -2.51 -6.71 -30.69
N MET A 44 -3.04 -6.68 -31.93
CA MET A 44 -3.94 -5.62 -32.36
C MET A 44 -5.39 -6.01 -32.08
N LYS A 45 -6.08 -5.23 -31.27
CA LYS A 45 -7.53 -5.35 -31.06
C LYS A 45 -8.29 -4.56 -32.13
N ARG A 46 -9.38 -5.12 -32.68
CA ARG A 46 -10.23 -4.46 -33.71
C ARG A 46 -11.71 -4.66 -33.39
N GLY A 47 -12.56 -3.78 -33.88
CA GLY A 47 -14.02 -3.89 -33.76
C GLY A 47 -14.48 -3.87 -32.29
N ALA A 48 -15.31 -4.82 -31.88
CA ALA A 48 -15.85 -4.91 -30.52
C ALA A 48 -14.76 -5.04 -29.48
N ALA A 49 -13.72 -5.85 -29.71
CA ALA A 49 -12.60 -6.02 -28.78
C ALA A 49 -11.80 -4.72 -28.57
N ALA A 50 -11.68 -3.88 -29.60
CA ALA A 50 -11.04 -2.57 -29.44
C ALA A 50 -11.92 -1.61 -28.63
N LYS A 51 -13.24 -1.60 -28.84
CA LYS A 51 -14.19 -0.77 -28.07
C LYS A 51 -14.15 -1.15 -26.58
N THR A 52 -14.16 -2.45 -26.26
CA THR A 52 -14.05 -2.92 -24.89
C THR A 52 -12.73 -2.48 -24.25
N ALA A 53 -11.61 -2.62 -24.96
CA ALA A 53 -10.31 -2.20 -24.45
C ALA A 53 -10.22 -0.68 -24.22
N VAL A 54 -10.84 0.14 -25.07
CA VAL A 54 -10.91 1.60 -24.87
C VAL A 54 -11.72 1.92 -23.62
N ALA A 55 -12.91 1.31 -23.47
CA ALA A 55 -13.76 1.52 -22.29
C ALA A 55 -13.06 1.08 -20.98
N GLU A 56 -12.32 -0.03 -21.00
CA GLU A 56 -11.52 -0.48 -19.86
C GLU A 56 -10.41 0.53 -19.49
N GLU A 57 -9.72 1.09 -20.49
CA GLU A 57 -8.68 2.09 -20.27
C GLU A 57 -9.25 3.44 -19.78
N GLU A 58 -10.40 3.85 -20.30
CA GLU A 58 -11.11 5.02 -19.80
C GLU A 58 -11.50 4.83 -18.33
N TYR A 59 -12.11 3.70 -17.99
CA TYR A 59 -12.47 3.36 -16.61
C TYR A 59 -11.24 3.35 -15.69
N LYS A 60 -10.15 2.69 -16.09
CA LYS A 60 -8.88 2.69 -15.34
C LYS A 60 -8.30 4.10 -15.18
N SER A 61 -8.44 4.94 -16.20
CA SER A 61 -8.00 6.33 -16.16
C SER A 61 -8.81 7.17 -15.17
N GLU A 62 -10.12 7.00 -15.15
CA GLU A 62 -11.03 7.66 -14.21
C GLU A 62 -10.75 7.18 -12.76
N GLU A 63 -10.57 5.88 -12.55
CA GLU A 63 -10.21 5.31 -11.25
C GLU A 63 -8.87 5.88 -10.74
N ARG A 64 -7.86 5.99 -11.62
CA ARG A 64 -6.56 6.61 -11.28
C ARG A 64 -6.70 8.09 -10.92
N ARG A 65 -7.56 8.84 -11.66
CA ARG A 65 -7.84 10.25 -11.36
C ARG A 65 -8.57 10.41 -10.03
N ALA A 66 -9.58 9.59 -9.78
CA ALA A 66 -10.28 9.56 -8.51
C ALA A 66 -9.34 9.24 -7.34
N ALA A 67 -8.48 8.23 -7.48
CA ALA A 67 -7.47 7.87 -6.50
C ALA A 67 -6.43 8.99 -6.28
N ALA A 68 -6.04 9.72 -7.33
CA ALA A 68 -5.09 10.83 -7.23
C ALA A 68 -5.64 12.05 -6.46
N ASN A 69 -6.96 12.25 -6.49
CA ASN A 69 -7.65 13.35 -5.81
C ASN A 69 -7.96 13.04 -4.34
N ARG A 70 -7.79 11.78 -3.88
CA ARG A 70 -8.07 11.38 -2.52
C ARG A 70 -6.96 11.76 -1.56
N MET A 71 -7.35 11.96 -0.33
CA MET A 71 -6.41 12.25 0.75
C MET A 71 -5.46 11.07 0.98
N ARG A 72 -4.17 11.37 0.97
CA ARG A 72 -3.14 10.35 1.18
C ARG A 72 -3.05 9.93 2.65
N PRO A 73 -2.80 8.65 2.94
CA PRO A 73 -2.49 8.22 4.28
C PRO A 73 -1.19 8.87 4.78
N PHE A 74 -1.19 9.31 6.04
CA PHE A 74 0.02 9.72 6.74
C PHE A 74 0.90 8.49 7.00
N LYS A 75 2.15 8.56 6.58
CA LYS A 75 3.15 7.49 6.78
C LYS A 75 4.51 8.10 6.95
N MET A 76 5.25 7.57 7.91
CA MET A 76 6.64 7.94 8.20
C MET A 76 7.59 6.83 7.78
N GLY A 77 8.76 7.19 7.27
CA GLY A 77 9.90 6.28 7.14
C GLY A 77 10.51 5.92 8.50
N TYR A 78 11.32 4.89 8.54
CA TYR A 78 12.05 4.54 9.76
C TYR A 78 13.07 5.63 10.13
N GLY A 79 13.13 5.99 11.42
CA GLY A 79 14.00 7.02 11.92
C GLY A 79 13.62 8.45 11.50
N GLU A 80 12.42 8.64 10.94
CA GLU A 80 11.92 9.96 10.58
C GLU A 80 11.22 10.62 11.78
N ASP A 81 11.37 11.93 11.83
CA ASP A 81 10.68 12.84 12.74
C ASP A 81 9.86 13.84 11.92
N THR A 82 8.67 14.17 12.39
CA THR A 82 7.82 15.19 11.79
C THR A 82 6.90 15.79 12.82
N GLN A 83 6.33 16.94 12.50
CA GLN A 83 5.28 17.56 13.30
C GLN A 83 3.93 17.36 12.60
N ILE A 84 2.89 17.01 13.38
CA ILE A 84 1.52 16.89 12.88
C ILE A 84 0.55 17.63 13.80
N THR A 85 -0.55 18.14 13.21
CA THR A 85 -1.69 18.71 13.96
C THR A 85 -2.94 17.89 13.67
N PHE A 86 -3.58 17.35 14.72
CA PHE A 86 -4.85 16.64 14.60
C PHE A 86 -5.99 17.63 14.39
N LEU A 87 -6.87 17.35 13.44
CA LEU A 87 -8.06 18.17 13.15
C LEU A 87 -9.31 17.66 13.85
N ASP A 88 -9.31 16.38 14.26
CA ASP A 88 -10.39 15.71 14.98
C ASP A 88 -9.87 14.84 16.12
N GLY A 89 -10.71 13.99 16.71
CA GLY A 89 -10.38 13.16 17.87
C GLY A 89 -10.79 13.84 19.18
N LYS A 90 -12.07 14.20 19.29
CA LYS A 90 -12.69 14.63 20.56
C LYS A 90 -12.79 13.43 21.51
N LEU A 91 -13.02 13.67 22.79
CA LEU A 91 -13.40 12.62 23.73
C LEU A 91 -14.92 12.51 23.76
N ASP A 92 -15.41 11.28 23.87
CA ASP A 92 -16.79 10.98 24.23
C ASP A 92 -17.04 11.19 25.74
N ALA A 93 -18.26 10.89 26.17
CA ALA A 93 -18.67 11.03 27.58
C ALA A 93 -17.89 10.12 28.54
N ASP A 94 -17.38 9.01 28.03
CA ASP A 94 -16.61 7.98 28.79
C ASP A 94 -15.10 8.27 28.76
N GLY A 95 -14.67 9.37 28.13
CA GLY A 95 -13.26 9.75 28.02
C GLY A 95 -12.49 8.90 27.00
N VAL A 96 -13.17 8.33 26.02
CA VAL A 96 -12.57 7.60 24.90
C VAL A 96 -12.55 8.47 23.66
N LEU A 97 -11.54 8.33 22.82
CA LEU A 97 -11.48 9.03 21.53
C LEU A 97 -12.68 8.66 20.65
N ASP A 98 -13.54 9.66 20.40
CA ASP A 98 -14.65 9.56 19.47
C ASP A 98 -14.14 9.78 18.04
N ILE A 99 -13.76 8.67 17.42
CA ILE A 99 -13.23 8.63 16.05
C ILE A 99 -13.83 7.46 15.28
N PRO A 100 -14.05 7.59 13.98
CA PRO A 100 -14.47 6.48 13.14
C PRO A 100 -13.49 5.31 13.20
N ARG A 101 -14.03 4.10 13.25
CA ARG A 101 -13.27 2.86 13.26
C ARG A 101 -13.82 1.89 12.23
N TYR A 102 -12.92 1.14 11.61
CA TYR A 102 -13.28 0.06 10.69
C TYR A 102 -12.28 -1.09 10.78
N TYR A 103 -12.68 -2.24 10.26
CA TYR A 103 -11.77 -3.38 10.14
C TYR A 103 -11.06 -3.37 8.79
N GLU A 104 -9.76 -3.63 8.82
CA GLU A 104 -8.93 -3.81 7.63
C GLU A 104 -8.25 -5.17 7.63
N HIS A 105 -7.96 -5.67 6.43
CA HIS A 105 -7.07 -6.79 6.19
C HIS A 105 -5.79 -6.29 5.55
N MET A 106 -4.67 -6.91 5.91
CA MET A 106 -3.39 -6.68 5.25
C MET A 106 -2.92 -7.99 4.65
N ILE A 107 -2.97 -8.10 3.33
CA ILE A 107 -2.62 -9.31 2.59
C ILE A 107 -1.56 -9.01 1.54
N GLN A 108 -0.80 -10.06 1.17
CA GLN A 108 0.19 -9.95 0.11
C GLN A 108 -0.47 -10.26 -1.24
N VAL A 109 -0.38 -9.32 -2.18
CA VAL A 109 -0.91 -9.45 -3.55
C VAL A 109 0.20 -9.12 -4.53
N GLY A 110 0.57 -10.08 -5.38
CA GLY A 110 1.65 -9.89 -6.36
C GLY A 110 3.02 -9.59 -5.74
N GLY A 111 3.28 -10.04 -4.52
CA GLY A 111 4.53 -9.76 -3.79
C GLY A 111 4.46 -8.52 -2.88
N ASP A 112 3.49 -7.64 -3.08
CA ASP A 112 3.32 -6.42 -2.30
C ASP A 112 2.28 -6.56 -1.20
N TRP A 113 2.53 -5.95 -0.03
CA TRP A 113 1.55 -5.85 1.04
C TRP A 113 0.53 -4.75 0.74
N LYS A 114 -0.73 -5.15 0.59
CA LYS A 114 -1.87 -4.25 0.35
C LYS A 114 -2.88 -4.34 1.49
N THR A 115 -3.53 -3.22 1.77
CA THR A 115 -4.55 -3.10 2.81
C THR A 115 -5.92 -2.95 2.16
N PHE A 116 -6.91 -3.71 2.65
CA PHE A 116 -8.30 -3.70 2.19
C PHE A 116 -9.23 -3.53 3.36
N VAL A 117 -10.29 -2.73 3.20
CA VAL A 117 -11.38 -2.64 4.18
C VAL A 117 -12.10 -3.98 4.23
N CYS A 118 -12.40 -4.46 5.42
CA CYS A 118 -13.18 -5.68 5.61
C CYS A 118 -14.64 -5.43 5.25
N THR A 119 -15.18 -6.20 4.31
CA THR A 119 -16.56 -6.04 3.84
C THR A 119 -17.60 -6.77 4.70
N ALA A 120 -17.18 -7.57 5.69
CA ALA A 120 -18.09 -8.36 6.52
C ALA A 120 -19.10 -7.54 7.35
N GLU A 121 -18.80 -6.26 7.60
CA GLU A 121 -19.68 -5.36 8.37
C GLU A 121 -20.44 -4.37 7.48
N ILE A 122 -20.10 -4.34 6.19
CA ILE A 122 -20.74 -3.47 5.21
C ILE A 122 -22.04 -4.12 4.72
N ASP A 123 -21.97 -5.40 4.37
CA ASP A 123 -23.11 -6.21 3.99
C ASP A 123 -23.07 -7.55 4.72
N PRO A 124 -23.86 -7.73 5.80
CA PRO A 124 -23.89 -8.97 6.56
C PRO A 124 -24.38 -10.18 5.76
N THR A 125 -25.05 -9.95 4.62
CA THR A 125 -25.56 -11.04 3.76
C THR A 125 -24.47 -11.61 2.85
N GLN A 126 -23.36 -10.89 2.68
CA GLN A 126 -22.24 -11.30 1.83
C GLN A 126 -20.96 -11.50 2.67
N PRO A 127 -20.42 -12.72 2.72
CA PRO A 127 -19.19 -12.95 3.45
C PRO A 127 -18.02 -12.20 2.81
N CYS A 128 -17.16 -11.59 3.63
CA CYS A 128 -15.93 -11.00 3.14
C CYS A 128 -15.02 -12.09 2.53
N PRO A 129 -14.61 -11.96 1.24
CA PRO A 129 -13.78 -12.97 0.59
C PRO A 129 -12.43 -13.18 1.29
N ILE A 130 -11.88 -12.12 1.91
CA ILE A 130 -10.61 -12.21 2.63
C ILE A 130 -10.80 -12.96 3.96
N CYS A 131 -11.87 -12.69 4.72
CA CYS A 131 -12.20 -13.46 5.92
C CYS A 131 -12.37 -14.96 5.60
N ALA A 132 -12.99 -15.25 4.46
CA ALA A 132 -13.26 -16.64 4.01
C ALA A 132 -11.97 -17.42 3.64
N MET A 133 -10.85 -16.75 3.40
CA MET A 133 -9.56 -17.41 3.15
C MET A 133 -9.05 -18.20 4.36
N ASN A 134 -9.49 -17.84 5.56
CA ASN A 134 -9.15 -18.50 6.84
C ASN A 134 -7.64 -18.80 6.99
N SER A 135 -6.79 -17.85 6.60
CA SER A 135 -5.33 -17.92 6.68
C SER A 135 -4.80 -16.90 7.69
N ASP A 136 -3.57 -17.07 8.14
CA ASP A 136 -2.92 -16.08 9.02
C ASP A 136 -2.84 -14.69 8.38
N GLN A 137 -2.80 -14.63 7.06
CA GLN A 137 -2.84 -13.37 6.31
C GLN A 137 -4.23 -12.75 6.23
N SER A 138 -5.29 -13.51 6.50
CA SER A 138 -6.67 -13.02 6.47
C SER A 138 -7.13 -12.34 7.77
N ARG A 139 -6.25 -12.23 8.76
CA ARG A 139 -6.56 -11.54 10.02
C ARG A 139 -7.01 -10.12 9.78
N ARG A 140 -8.14 -9.77 10.38
CA ARG A 140 -8.61 -8.39 10.39
C ARG A 140 -8.06 -7.63 11.60
N SER A 141 -7.75 -6.36 11.40
CA SER A 141 -7.31 -5.43 12.45
C SER A 141 -8.30 -4.29 12.55
N LEU A 142 -8.73 -3.97 13.76
CA LEU A 142 -9.50 -2.75 13.99
C LEU A 142 -8.55 -1.55 13.90
N VAL A 143 -8.92 -0.55 13.11
CA VAL A 143 -8.19 0.70 12.96
C VAL A 143 -9.11 1.88 13.20
N GLY A 144 -8.55 2.98 13.70
CA GLY A 144 -9.24 4.27 13.77
C GLY A 144 -8.65 5.22 12.75
N VAL A 145 -9.48 6.11 12.24
CA VAL A 145 -9.09 7.12 11.27
C VAL A 145 -9.33 8.51 11.82
N MET A 146 -8.37 9.40 11.59
CA MET A 146 -8.42 10.83 11.90
C MET A 146 -7.79 11.61 10.76
N THR A 147 -8.07 12.90 10.71
CA THR A 147 -7.43 13.82 9.78
C THR A 147 -6.33 14.58 10.50
N VAL A 148 -5.17 14.66 9.87
CA VAL A 148 -4.04 15.45 10.37
C VAL A 148 -3.52 16.39 9.29
N ILE A 149 -2.91 17.49 9.73
CA ILE A 149 -2.02 18.30 8.90
C ILE A 149 -0.60 17.82 9.19
N ASP A 150 0.06 17.33 8.16
CA ASP A 150 1.47 16.95 8.18
C ASP A 150 2.32 18.16 7.78
N HIS A 151 3.14 18.64 8.72
CA HIS A 151 3.97 19.83 8.53
C HIS A 151 5.31 19.52 7.84
N SER A 152 5.56 18.26 7.49
CA SER A 152 6.76 17.87 6.75
C SER A 152 6.85 18.57 5.39
N LYS A 153 8.10 18.82 4.95
CA LYS A 153 8.36 19.34 3.60
C LYS A 153 8.54 18.17 2.63
N TYR A 154 7.75 18.18 1.57
CA TYR A 154 7.87 17.21 0.50
C TYR A 154 8.20 17.90 -0.82
N THR A 155 9.32 17.54 -1.45
CA THR A 155 9.70 18.02 -2.78
C THR A 155 9.38 16.95 -3.82
N VAL A 156 8.61 17.31 -4.84
CA VAL A 156 8.27 16.41 -5.94
C VAL A 156 9.52 16.10 -6.75
N LYS A 157 9.90 14.83 -6.84
CA LYS A 157 11.15 14.40 -7.51
C LYS A 157 11.00 14.20 -9.02
N LYS A 158 9.79 13.90 -9.52
CA LYS A 158 9.55 13.53 -10.93
C LYS A 158 8.20 14.07 -11.43
N GLY A 159 8.06 14.17 -12.76
CA GLY A 159 6.82 14.58 -13.43
C GLY A 159 6.71 16.10 -13.63
N PRO A 160 5.55 16.59 -14.12
CA PRO A 160 5.36 17.99 -14.47
C PRO A 160 5.48 18.96 -13.29
N ASN A 161 5.37 18.47 -12.06
CA ASN A 161 5.54 19.26 -10.84
C ASN A 161 6.90 19.02 -10.16
N ALA A 162 7.90 18.45 -10.84
CA ALA A 162 9.22 18.24 -10.26
C ALA A 162 9.83 19.55 -9.74
N GLY A 163 10.40 19.51 -8.52
CA GLY A 163 10.91 20.68 -7.83
C GLY A 163 9.89 21.45 -6.98
N LYS A 164 8.59 21.22 -7.17
CA LYS A 164 7.56 21.86 -6.33
C LYS A 164 7.63 21.32 -4.91
N VAL A 165 7.64 22.23 -3.95
CA VAL A 165 7.67 21.92 -2.52
C VAL A 165 6.26 22.06 -1.96
N TYR A 166 5.82 21.02 -1.26
CA TYR A 166 4.57 21.00 -0.50
C TYR A 166 4.88 20.94 0.99
N THR A 167 4.12 21.69 1.77
CA THR A 167 4.16 21.69 3.24
C THR A 167 2.74 21.71 3.76
N ASN A 168 2.54 21.36 5.01
CA ASN A 168 1.24 21.46 5.68
C ASN A 168 0.13 20.70 4.93
N GLN A 169 0.43 19.46 4.53
CA GLN A 169 -0.52 18.67 3.76
C GLN A 169 -1.54 17.99 4.67
N ARG A 170 -2.82 18.09 4.30
CA ARG A 170 -3.88 17.31 4.94
C ARG A 170 -3.76 15.83 4.57
N LYS A 171 -3.73 14.95 5.56
CA LYS A 171 -3.54 13.50 5.41
C LYS A 171 -4.45 12.70 6.32
N LEU A 172 -4.75 11.46 5.93
CA LEU A 172 -5.46 10.50 6.77
C LEU A 172 -4.48 9.84 7.75
N PHE A 173 -4.72 9.96 9.03
CA PHE A 173 -4.00 9.26 10.07
C PHE A 173 -4.74 7.96 10.41
N ILE A 174 -4.27 6.83 9.89
CA ILE A 174 -4.89 5.52 10.08
C ILE A 174 -4.06 4.74 11.09
N ALA A 175 -4.61 4.54 12.27
CA ALA A 175 -3.90 3.98 13.42
C ALA A 175 -4.51 2.65 13.88
N LYS A 176 -3.67 1.66 14.13
CA LYS A 176 -4.06 0.39 14.76
C LYS A 176 -4.25 0.56 16.27
N GLU A 177 -4.89 -0.43 16.89
CA GLU A 177 -5.25 -0.46 18.32
C GLU A 177 -4.11 0.00 19.26
N THR A 178 -2.86 -0.43 19.02
CA THR A 178 -1.71 -0.06 19.86
C THR A 178 -1.46 1.45 19.86
N SER A 179 -1.47 2.06 18.66
CA SER A 179 -1.31 3.52 18.53
C SER A 179 -2.53 4.26 19.08
N LEU A 180 -3.74 3.74 18.88
CA LEU A 180 -4.96 4.31 19.44
C LEU A 180 -4.95 4.34 20.95
N LYS A 181 -4.49 3.27 21.62
CA LYS A 181 -4.32 3.25 23.08
C LYS A 181 -3.34 4.32 23.57
N THR A 182 -2.24 4.53 22.84
CA THR A 182 -1.28 5.59 23.16
C THR A 182 -1.92 6.96 22.98
N LEU A 183 -2.58 7.20 21.87
CA LEU A 183 -3.26 8.47 21.58
C LEU A 183 -4.38 8.75 22.56
N ASN A 184 -5.17 7.74 22.98
CA ASN A 184 -6.19 7.91 24.00
C ASN A 184 -5.60 8.37 25.33
N LYS A 185 -4.48 7.77 25.78
CA LYS A 185 -3.76 8.21 26.99
C LYS A 185 -3.29 9.66 26.90
N LEU A 186 -2.93 10.11 25.71
CA LEU A 186 -2.56 11.49 25.47
C LEU A 186 -3.78 12.41 25.45
N ALA A 187 -4.87 12.00 24.86
CA ALA A 187 -6.09 12.77 24.70
C ALA A 187 -6.80 13.10 26.02
N VAL A 188 -6.78 12.16 26.99
CA VAL A 188 -7.47 12.33 28.28
C VAL A 188 -6.78 13.31 29.23
N LYS A 189 -5.57 13.78 28.91
CA LYS A 189 -4.91 14.77 29.76
C LYS A 189 -5.66 16.10 29.73
N PRO A 190 -5.86 16.76 30.91
CA PRO A 190 -6.69 17.96 31.04
C PRO A 190 -6.30 19.10 30.09
N GLU A 191 -5.00 19.30 29.85
CA GLU A 191 -4.50 20.34 28.97
C GLU A 191 -4.83 20.08 27.48
N ARG A 192 -5.19 18.85 27.13
CA ARG A 192 -5.55 18.46 25.75
C ARG A 192 -7.05 18.31 25.58
N ASN A 193 -7.71 17.58 26.48
CA ASN A 193 -9.15 17.30 26.40
C ASN A 193 -9.57 16.92 24.95
N GLY A 194 -9.03 15.80 24.48
CA GLY A 194 -9.10 15.35 23.08
C GLY A 194 -7.82 15.69 22.30
N LEU A 195 -7.76 15.20 21.05
CA LEU A 195 -6.65 15.45 20.12
C LEU A 195 -6.93 16.61 19.16
N ALA A 196 -8.19 16.94 18.93
CA ALA A 196 -8.56 18.00 18.00
C ALA A 196 -7.86 19.34 18.35
N GLY A 197 -7.13 19.89 17.39
CA GLY A 197 -6.31 21.08 17.54
C GLY A 197 -4.93 20.84 18.18
N CYS A 198 -4.63 19.64 18.62
CA CYS A 198 -3.33 19.35 19.23
C CYS A 198 -2.25 19.11 18.17
N THR A 199 -1.12 19.77 18.35
CA THR A 199 0.10 19.55 17.57
C THR A 199 1.07 18.71 18.37
N PHE A 200 1.66 17.71 17.70
CA PHE A 200 2.68 16.82 18.26
C PHE A 200 3.91 16.76 17.38
N ASP A 201 5.07 16.70 17.98
CA ASP A 201 6.27 16.18 17.34
C ASP A 201 6.19 14.65 17.40
N VAL A 202 6.30 14.01 16.25
CA VAL A 202 6.10 12.57 16.10
C VAL A 202 7.38 11.95 15.56
N SER A 203 7.84 10.90 16.24
CA SER A 203 9.02 10.13 15.82
C SER A 203 8.64 8.69 15.51
N ARG A 204 9.27 8.13 14.50
CA ARG A 204 9.23 6.70 14.22
C ARG A 204 10.57 6.05 14.52
N GLY A 205 10.56 4.97 15.29
CA GLY A 205 11.78 4.21 15.63
C GLY A 205 12.54 3.70 14.40
N PRO A 206 13.81 3.27 14.57
CA PRO A 206 14.64 2.74 13.51
C PRO A 206 14.09 1.41 12.94
N GLU A 207 14.63 0.95 11.82
CA GLU A 207 14.11 -0.19 11.05
C GLU A 207 14.08 -1.51 11.83
N ASN A 208 14.99 -1.68 12.78
CA ASN A 208 15.03 -2.87 13.65
C ASN A 208 13.94 -2.88 14.73
N THR A 209 13.13 -1.84 14.82
CA THR A 209 11.97 -1.75 15.72
C THR A 209 10.68 -1.99 14.94
N GLN A 210 9.74 -2.71 15.53
CA GLN A 210 8.40 -2.89 14.95
C GLN A 210 7.52 -1.64 15.14
N SER A 211 8.09 -0.46 14.91
CA SER A 211 7.38 0.80 15.14
C SER A 211 6.29 1.05 14.09
N PRO A 212 5.11 1.54 14.51
CA PRO A 212 4.01 1.85 13.60
C PRO A 212 4.41 2.87 12.53
N ARG A 213 3.82 2.76 11.33
CA ARG A 213 4.05 3.71 10.25
C ARG A 213 3.53 5.13 10.51
N VAL A 214 2.67 5.27 11.50
CA VAL A 214 2.11 6.57 11.94
C VAL A 214 2.90 7.19 13.10
N GLY A 215 4.07 6.64 13.41
CA GLY A 215 4.91 7.07 14.54
C GLY A 215 4.70 6.22 15.77
N SER A 216 5.70 6.21 16.65
CA SER A 216 5.72 5.48 17.91
C SER A 216 5.77 6.39 19.14
N THR A 217 6.32 7.59 18.99
CA THR A 217 6.43 8.61 20.05
C THR A 217 5.69 9.86 19.60
N PHE A 218 4.97 10.48 20.53
CA PHE A 218 4.17 11.67 20.32
C PHE A 218 4.42 12.66 21.43
N ASP A 219 5.21 13.70 21.17
CA ASP A 219 5.55 14.74 22.12
C ASP A 219 4.67 15.96 21.88
N PHE A 220 3.88 16.31 22.90
CA PHE A 220 2.92 17.39 22.80
C PHE A 220 3.60 18.76 22.70
N VAL A 221 3.25 19.52 21.67
CA VAL A 221 3.79 20.86 21.42
C VAL A 221 2.83 21.94 21.87
N THR A 222 1.60 21.92 21.35
CA THR A 222 0.58 22.97 21.63
C THR A 222 -0.80 22.49 21.28
N LYS A 223 -1.81 23.22 21.80
CA LYS A 223 -3.20 23.05 21.40
C LYS A 223 -3.76 24.35 20.83
N HIS A 224 -4.28 24.28 19.63
CA HIS A 224 -5.02 25.35 18.97
C HIS A 224 -6.47 25.34 19.41
N LYS A 225 -7.01 26.52 19.73
CA LYS A 225 -8.40 26.64 20.21
C LYS A 225 -9.43 26.53 19.08
N THR A 226 -9.06 26.93 17.86
CA THR A 226 -9.96 26.99 16.71
C THR A 226 -9.23 26.55 15.44
N LEU A 227 -9.97 26.14 14.42
CA LEU A 227 -9.43 25.85 13.08
C LEU A 227 -8.77 27.09 12.46
N ALA A 228 -9.34 28.28 12.69
CA ALA A 228 -8.77 29.54 12.22
C ALA A 228 -7.37 29.79 12.80
N SER A 229 -7.13 29.46 14.07
CA SER A 229 -5.79 29.61 14.68
C SER A 229 -4.77 28.62 14.12
N ILE A 230 -5.19 27.46 13.60
CA ILE A 230 -4.33 26.53 12.86
C ILE A 230 -4.00 27.13 11.50
N ALA A 231 -5.03 27.59 10.77
CA ALA A 231 -4.91 28.20 9.45
C ALA A 231 -3.93 29.40 9.47
N GLU A 232 -4.09 30.29 10.42
CA GLU A 232 -3.25 31.48 10.61
C GLU A 232 -1.78 31.06 10.91
N LYS A 233 -1.57 30.16 11.86
CA LYS A 233 -0.22 29.74 12.25
C LYS A 233 0.57 29.11 11.12
N TYR A 234 -0.07 28.31 10.30
CA TYR A 234 0.60 27.51 9.26
C TYR A 234 0.41 28.10 7.85
N GLY A 235 -0.30 29.23 7.70
CA GLY A 235 -0.51 29.89 6.42
C GLY A 235 -1.28 29.03 5.40
N ILE A 236 -2.28 28.29 5.86
CA ILE A 236 -3.12 27.41 5.04
C ILE A 236 -4.57 27.90 5.05
N PRO A 237 -5.36 27.63 3.99
CA PRO A 237 -6.79 27.96 3.96
C PRO A 237 -7.54 27.29 5.11
N VAL A 238 -8.52 27.98 5.70
CA VAL A 238 -9.33 27.42 6.81
C VAL A 238 -10.10 26.18 6.36
N GLU A 239 -10.50 26.14 5.09
CA GLU A 239 -11.18 25.00 4.45
C GLU A 239 -10.31 23.73 4.45
N GLU A 240 -9.00 23.87 4.45
CA GLU A 240 -8.07 22.75 4.57
C GLU A 240 -7.82 22.31 6.02
N CYS A 241 -8.31 23.09 7.00
CA CYS A 241 -8.23 22.75 8.42
C CYS A 241 -9.43 21.96 8.95
N VAL A 242 -10.37 21.56 8.10
CA VAL A 242 -11.52 20.75 8.51
C VAL A 242 -11.21 19.24 8.43
N PRO A 243 -11.80 18.43 9.34
CA PRO A 243 -11.73 16.97 9.22
C PRO A 243 -12.26 16.47 7.88
N ALA A 244 -11.73 15.37 7.39
CA ALA A 244 -12.24 14.70 6.21
C ALA A 244 -13.61 14.07 6.47
N LYS A 245 -14.39 13.87 5.41
CA LYS A 245 -15.51 12.94 5.42
C LYS A 245 -14.94 11.54 5.21
N TYR A 246 -15.18 10.62 6.14
CA TYR A 246 -14.52 9.32 6.11
C TYR A 246 -15.29 8.26 5.33
N ASP A 247 -16.60 8.27 5.39
CA ASP A 247 -17.54 7.30 4.83
C ASP A 247 -18.51 7.90 3.80
N GLY A 248 -19.32 7.04 3.18
CA GLY A 248 -20.27 7.39 2.13
C GLY A 248 -19.59 7.57 0.76
N ASP A 249 -20.37 8.00 -0.24
CA ASP A 249 -19.95 8.11 -1.63
C ASP A 249 -18.76 9.03 -1.86
N ASP A 250 -18.71 10.13 -1.09
CA ASP A 250 -17.61 11.12 -1.12
C ASP A 250 -16.58 10.87 -0.01
N GLY A 251 -16.64 9.72 0.67
CA GLY A 251 -15.76 9.40 1.79
C GLY A 251 -14.33 9.08 1.32
N GLU A 252 -13.37 9.39 2.17
CA GLU A 252 -11.95 9.13 1.88
C GLU A 252 -11.56 7.65 2.10
N ILE A 253 -12.35 6.89 2.89
CA ILE A 253 -12.15 5.46 3.10
C ILE A 253 -12.96 4.68 2.08
N ILE A 254 -12.27 4.01 1.17
CA ILE A 254 -12.89 3.20 0.13
C ILE A 254 -12.83 1.75 0.50
N TYR A 255 -13.87 1.02 0.18
CA TYR A 255 -13.87 -0.42 0.16
C TYR A 255 -14.10 -0.96 -1.27
N LEU A 256 -13.57 -2.13 -1.54
CA LEU A 256 -13.91 -2.89 -2.74
C LEU A 256 -15.03 -3.86 -2.40
N THR A 257 -16.02 -3.97 -3.28
CA THR A 257 -17.10 -4.95 -3.09
C THR A 257 -16.54 -6.38 -3.10
N PRO A 258 -17.23 -7.37 -2.51
CA PRO A 258 -16.80 -8.76 -2.55
C PRO A 258 -16.53 -9.27 -3.96
N GLU A 259 -17.39 -8.91 -4.94
CA GLU A 259 -17.24 -9.28 -6.35
C GLU A 259 -15.96 -8.69 -6.95
N LYS A 260 -15.65 -7.42 -6.62
CA LYS A 260 -14.44 -6.77 -7.11
C LYS A 260 -13.20 -7.41 -6.51
N LEU A 261 -13.20 -7.75 -5.22
CA LEU A 261 -12.12 -8.49 -4.58
C LEU A 261 -11.86 -9.84 -5.27
N ILE A 262 -12.93 -10.60 -5.55
CA ILE A 262 -12.84 -11.88 -6.26
C ILE A 262 -12.33 -11.70 -7.68
N SER A 263 -12.76 -10.64 -8.39
CA SER A 263 -12.34 -10.37 -9.78
C SER A 263 -10.85 -10.11 -9.90
N ILE A 264 -10.23 -9.48 -8.88
CA ILE A 264 -8.79 -9.23 -8.81
C ILE A 264 -8.01 -10.40 -8.18
N GLY A 265 -8.64 -11.57 -8.01
CA GLY A 265 -8.01 -12.81 -7.56
C GLY A 265 -7.94 -13.00 -6.05
N ILE A 266 -8.60 -12.15 -5.26
CA ILE A 266 -8.62 -12.25 -3.80
C ILE A 266 -9.81 -13.13 -3.39
N GLY A 267 -9.58 -14.12 -2.50
CA GLY A 267 -10.64 -14.98 -1.96
C GLY A 267 -11.01 -16.17 -2.87
N LYS A 268 -10.28 -16.43 -3.95
CA LYS A 268 -10.39 -17.71 -4.65
C LYS A 268 -9.77 -18.79 -3.77
N THR A 269 -10.64 -19.61 -3.20
CA THR A 269 -10.24 -20.76 -2.42
C THR A 269 -9.64 -21.82 -3.34
N HIS A 270 -8.34 -21.91 -3.41
CA HIS A 270 -7.55 -23.15 -3.57
C HIS A 270 -6.10 -22.77 -3.77
N GLY A 271 -5.31 -22.98 -2.74
CA GLY A 271 -3.89 -22.70 -2.79
C GLY A 271 -3.63 -21.20 -2.53
N GLY A 272 -2.86 -20.89 -1.50
CA GLY A 272 -2.50 -19.51 -1.17
C GLY A 272 -2.06 -18.74 -2.41
N ILE A 273 -2.27 -17.45 -2.41
CA ILE A 273 -1.79 -16.52 -3.44
C ILE A 273 -0.26 -16.68 -3.52
N GLY A 274 0.22 -17.70 -4.20
CA GLY A 274 1.65 -18.03 -4.22
C GLY A 274 2.02 -19.37 -4.83
N SER A 275 1.07 -20.26 -5.17
CA SER A 275 1.41 -21.60 -5.68
C SER A 275 1.00 -21.93 -7.11
N GLU A 276 0.38 -21.05 -7.85
CA GLU A 276 0.23 -21.26 -9.28
C GLU A 276 1.26 -20.44 -10.06
N LYS A 277 2.27 -21.16 -10.51
CA LYS A 277 3.11 -20.75 -11.64
C LYS A 277 2.16 -20.49 -12.84
N GLY A 278 2.07 -19.23 -13.27
CA GLY A 278 1.68 -18.94 -14.63
C GLY A 278 0.23 -18.58 -14.89
N VAL A 279 -0.34 -17.67 -14.11
CA VAL A 279 -1.37 -16.78 -14.67
C VAL A 279 -0.91 -15.36 -14.45
N ASN A 280 -0.48 -14.72 -15.53
CA ASN A 280 -0.09 -13.31 -15.59
C ASN A 280 -1.31 -12.40 -15.37
N ALA A 281 -2.01 -12.54 -14.26
CA ALA A 281 -3.00 -11.56 -13.82
C ALA A 281 -2.33 -10.34 -13.13
N ALA A 282 -1.01 -10.43 -12.88
CA ALA A 282 -0.25 -9.33 -12.27
C ALA A 282 0.21 -8.26 -13.29
N GLY A 283 -0.10 -8.42 -14.57
CA GLY A 283 0.22 -7.46 -15.63
C GLY A 283 -0.88 -6.44 -15.93
N GLU A 284 -2.03 -6.51 -15.27
CA GLU A 284 -3.18 -5.67 -15.55
C GLU A 284 -3.67 -4.82 -14.35
N LEU A 285 -2.80 -4.56 -13.40
CA LEU A 285 -3.10 -3.60 -12.32
C LEU A 285 -2.10 -2.44 -12.32
#